data_cdcbabb4563912cb71986a7b311c0747
#
_entry.id   cdcbabb4563912cb71986a7b311c0747
#
_cell.length_a   1.000
_cell.length_b   1.000
_cell.length_c   1.000
_cell.angle_alpha   90.00
_cell.angle_beta   90.00
_cell.angle_gamma   90.00
#
_symmetry.space_group_name_H-M   'P 1'
#
loop_
_entity.id
_entity.type
_entity.pdbx_description
1 polymer ?
#
loop_
_entity_poly.entity_id
_entity_poly.type
_entity_poly.pdbx_seq_one_letter_code
_entity_poly.pdbx_strand_id
1 'polypeptide(L)'
;MFRMEQYKPQIEEADTIIMISCGVGVQTVAANLENKRVIAACDTYRLPGFQGVTPLEHDCQQCGECYLNLTGGICPLTACSKSLLNGQCGGAKKGKCEVDPDMECGWERIHRRLEKIGRLDALKCPIQIRNYATDDEVSK
;
A
#
# COMPACT_ATOMS: atom_id res chain seq x y z
N MET A 1 -9.67 -8.70 -12.96
CA MET A 1 -10.82 -9.05 -12.12
C MET A 1 -11.32 -10.47 -12.36
N PHE A 2 -11.58 -10.88 -13.59
CA PHE A 2 -12.11 -12.21 -13.94
C PHE A 2 -11.34 -13.44 -13.41
N ARG A 3 -10.01 -13.34 -13.21
CA ARG A 3 -9.25 -14.49 -12.71
C ARG A 3 -9.35 -14.74 -11.20
N MET A 4 -9.75 -13.75 -10.41
CA MET A 4 -9.89 -13.94 -8.96
C MET A 4 -11.16 -14.73 -8.62
N GLU A 5 -12.22 -14.60 -9.41
CA GLU A 5 -13.49 -15.29 -9.16
C GLU A 5 -13.37 -16.81 -9.23
N GLN A 6 -12.55 -17.33 -10.14
CA GLN A 6 -12.34 -18.78 -10.25
C GLN A 6 -11.60 -19.39 -9.05
N TYR A 7 -10.88 -18.57 -8.27
CA TYR A 7 -10.16 -18.98 -7.06
C TYR A 7 -10.84 -18.50 -5.77
N LYS A 8 -12.08 -18.03 -5.87
CA LYS A 8 -12.81 -17.47 -4.72
C LYS A 8 -12.87 -18.43 -3.52
N PRO A 9 -13.17 -19.74 -3.66
CA PRO A 9 -13.19 -20.65 -2.54
C PRO A 9 -11.83 -20.74 -1.81
N GLN A 10 -10.73 -20.83 -2.57
CA GLN A 10 -9.38 -20.91 -2.00
C GLN A 10 -8.99 -19.58 -1.32
N ILE A 11 -9.41 -18.44 -1.89
CA ILE A 11 -9.19 -17.12 -1.30
C ILE A 11 -10.00 -16.97 0.01
N GLU A 12 -11.23 -17.48 0.06
CA GLU A 12 -12.07 -17.42 1.25
C GLU A 12 -11.51 -18.28 2.38
N GLU A 13 -10.96 -19.45 2.07
CA GLU A 13 -10.35 -20.37 3.03
C GLU A 13 -9.00 -19.86 3.56
N ALA A 14 -8.24 -19.13 2.77
CA ALA A 14 -6.91 -18.66 3.13
C ALA A 14 -6.96 -17.56 4.21
N ASP A 15 -6.10 -17.64 5.21
CA ASP A 15 -5.91 -16.59 6.24
C ASP A 15 -5.13 -15.39 5.68
N THR A 16 -4.22 -15.64 4.75
CA THR A 16 -3.32 -14.64 4.19
C THR A 16 -3.05 -14.92 2.72
N ILE A 17 -3.03 -13.88 1.92
CA ILE A 17 -2.69 -13.93 0.49
C ILE A 17 -1.29 -13.37 0.30
N ILE A 18 -0.40 -14.18 -0.26
CA ILE A 18 0.97 -13.75 -0.61
C ILE A 18 0.98 -13.37 -2.09
N MET A 19 1.44 -12.15 -2.37
CA MET A 19 1.48 -11.58 -3.72
C MET A 19 2.93 -11.46 -4.21
N ILE A 20 3.24 -12.16 -5.29
CA ILE A 20 4.47 -11.97 -6.07
C ILE A 20 4.12 -11.06 -7.24
N SER A 21 4.11 -9.75 -6.97
CA SER A 21 3.67 -8.73 -7.93
C SER A 21 4.26 -7.37 -7.57
N CYS A 22 4.17 -6.41 -8.49
CA CYS A 22 4.52 -5.02 -8.21
C CYS A 22 3.54 -4.39 -7.19
N GLY A 23 3.95 -3.26 -6.61
CA GLY A 23 3.15 -2.57 -5.59
C GLY A 23 1.73 -2.19 -6.05
N VAL A 24 1.51 -1.90 -7.33
CA VAL A 24 0.15 -1.67 -7.87
C VAL A 24 -0.69 -2.93 -7.78
N GLY A 25 -0.16 -4.08 -8.21
CA GLY A 25 -0.88 -5.35 -8.14
C GLY A 25 -1.24 -5.74 -6.70
N VAL A 26 -0.32 -5.56 -5.77
CA VAL A 26 -0.58 -5.80 -4.34
C VAL A 26 -1.70 -4.91 -3.81
N GLN A 27 -1.65 -3.61 -4.09
CA GLN A 27 -2.67 -2.64 -3.68
C GLN A 27 -4.04 -2.97 -4.27
N THR A 28 -4.09 -3.31 -5.56
CA THR A 28 -5.34 -3.69 -6.24
C THR A 28 -5.97 -4.93 -5.61
N VAL A 29 -5.18 -5.96 -5.31
CA VAL A 29 -5.70 -7.17 -4.66
C VAL A 29 -6.14 -6.86 -3.23
N ALA A 30 -5.36 -6.10 -2.48
CA ALA A 30 -5.73 -5.70 -1.13
C ALA A 30 -7.04 -4.89 -1.06
N ALA A 31 -7.28 -4.01 -2.03
CA ALA A 31 -8.52 -3.24 -2.13
C ALA A 31 -9.73 -4.11 -2.45
N ASN A 32 -9.56 -5.16 -3.27
CA ASN A 32 -10.63 -6.11 -3.60
C ASN A 32 -10.89 -7.15 -2.50
N LEU A 33 -9.94 -7.36 -1.60
CA LEU A 33 -10.01 -8.33 -0.51
C LEU A 33 -9.93 -7.61 0.86
N GLU A 34 -10.90 -6.74 1.13
CA GLU A 34 -10.89 -5.83 2.28
C GLU A 34 -10.74 -6.51 3.65
N ASN A 35 -11.20 -7.76 3.78
CA ASN A 35 -11.15 -8.50 5.04
C ASN A 35 -9.99 -9.51 5.10
N LYS A 36 -9.12 -9.55 4.08
CA LYS A 36 -8.01 -10.50 4.00
C LYS A 36 -6.68 -9.77 4.16
N ARG A 37 -5.76 -10.40 4.85
CA ARG A 37 -4.37 -9.96 4.88
C ARG A 37 -3.71 -10.25 3.53
N VAL A 38 -3.17 -9.22 2.90
CA VAL A 38 -2.41 -9.34 1.65
C VAL A 38 -0.98 -8.90 1.93
N ILE A 39 -0.02 -9.73 1.58
CA ILE A 39 1.42 -9.54 1.82
C ILE A 39 2.13 -9.41 0.48
N ALA A 40 2.92 -8.36 0.31
CA ALA A 40 3.89 -8.23 -0.76
C ALA A 40 5.09 -9.15 -0.49
N ALA A 41 5.39 -10.07 -1.41
CA ALA A 41 6.55 -10.97 -1.30
C ALA A 41 7.83 -10.37 -1.90
N CYS A 42 7.74 -9.24 -2.60
CA CYS A 42 8.88 -8.57 -3.21
C CYS A 42 8.69 -7.05 -3.21
N ASP A 43 9.79 -6.34 -3.23
CA ASP A 43 9.82 -4.91 -3.44
C ASP A 43 9.73 -4.57 -4.92
N THR A 44 9.17 -3.40 -5.23
CA THR A 44 9.11 -2.89 -6.60
C THR A 44 10.18 -1.82 -6.75
N TYR A 45 11.25 -2.18 -7.41
CA TYR A 45 12.38 -1.27 -7.62
C TYR A 45 12.30 -0.56 -8.97
N ARG A 46 12.07 -1.32 -10.06
CA ARG A 46 12.02 -0.78 -11.40
C ARG A 46 11.16 -1.66 -12.29
N LEU A 47 10.26 -1.03 -13.02
CA LEU A 47 9.43 -1.67 -14.05
C LEU A 47 9.70 -1.00 -15.39
N PRO A 48 10.61 -1.51 -16.22
CA PRO A 48 10.90 -0.93 -17.53
C PRO A 48 9.63 -0.84 -18.37
N GLY A 49 9.37 0.33 -18.96
CA GLY A 49 8.18 0.57 -19.77
C GLY A 49 6.86 0.75 -18.99
N PHE A 50 6.87 0.59 -17.67
CA PHE A 50 5.69 0.87 -16.85
C PHE A 50 5.63 2.37 -16.52
N GLN A 51 4.56 3.02 -16.91
CA GLN A 51 4.39 4.46 -16.72
C GLN A 51 3.76 4.83 -15.36
N GLY A 52 3.43 3.86 -14.53
CA GLY A 52 2.82 4.09 -13.21
C GLY A 52 1.38 4.62 -13.25
N VAL A 53 0.90 4.93 -14.42
CA VAL A 53 -0.46 5.45 -14.61
C VAL A 53 -1.41 4.29 -14.82
N THR A 54 -2.07 3.87 -13.76
CA THR A 54 -3.26 3.03 -13.92
C THR A 54 -4.49 3.92 -13.83
N PRO A 55 -5.56 3.64 -14.58
CA PRO A 55 -6.85 4.31 -14.37
C PRO A 55 -7.49 3.92 -13.03
N LEU A 56 -6.80 3.12 -12.24
CA LEU A 56 -7.17 2.67 -10.91
C LEU A 56 -6.52 3.61 -9.88
N GLU A 57 -7.17 3.79 -8.76
CA GLU A 57 -6.74 4.65 -7.65
C GLU A 57 -5.46 4.15 -6.92
N HIS A 58 -4.68 3.30 -7.58
CA HIS A 58 -3.49 2.68 -7.00
C HIS A 58 -2.27 3.01 -7.84
N ASP A 59 -1.29 3.64 -7.21
CA ASP A 59 -0.04 4.04 -7.83
C ASP A 59 1.16 3.47 -7.07
N CYS A 60 2.31 3.37 -7.75
CA CYS A 60 3.55 2.86 -7.19
C CYS A 60 4.72 3.70 -7.67
N GLN A 61 5.45 4.31 -6.75
CA GLN A 61 6.65 5.10 -7.05
C GLN A 61 7.87 4.26 -7.41
N GLN A 62 7.77 2.92 -7.41
CA GLN A 62 8.89 2.01 -7.71
C GLN A 62 10.12 2.29 -6.84
N CYS A 63 9.89 2.51 -5.57
CA CYS A 63 10.87 3.07 -4.64
C CYS A 63 11.84 2.04 -4.04
N GLY A 64 11.74 0.76 -4.41
CA GLY A 64 12.65 -0.30 -3.97
C GLY A 64 12.49 -0.75 -2.51
N GLU A 65 11.62 -0.11 -1.74
CA GLU A 65 11.37 -0.44 -0.34
C GLU A 65 9.86 -0.40 -0.08
N CYS A 66 9.25 -1.58 0.04
CA CYS A 66 7.79 -1.71 0.03
C CYS A 66 7.20 -1.68 1.44
N TYR A 67 6.42 -0.65 1.75
CA TYR A 67 5.75 -0.46 3.04
C TYR A 67 4.36 -1.15 3.14
N LEU A 68 3.88 -1.79 2.08
CA LEU A 68 2.53 -2.36 2.00
C LEU A 68 2.26 -3.40 3.09
N ASN A 69 3.28 -4.13 3.54
CA ASN A 69 3.16 -5.12 4.60
C ASN A 69 2.87 -4.49 5.99
N LEU A 70 3.26 -3.25 6.19
CA LEU A 70 3.03 -2.47 7.42
C LEU A 70 1.72 -1.70 7.38
N THR A 71 1.21 -1.43 6.20
CA THR A 71 0.06 -0.53 5.96
C THR A 71 -1.18 -1.25 5.43
N GLY A 72 -1.18 -2.60 5.51
CA GLY A 72 -2.31 -3.40 5.08
C GLY A 72 -2.59 -3.36 3.58
N GLY A 73 -1.57 -3.09 2.75
CA GLY A 73 -1.71 -3.05 1.30
C GLY A 73 -2.11 -1.68 0.73
N ILE A 74 -1.93 -0.59 1.48
CA ILE A 74 -2.12 0.79 1.00
C ILE A 74 -0.76 1.50 1.05
N CYS A 75 -0.27 1.99 -0.09
CA CYS A 75 1.03 2.67 -0.14
C CYS A 75 0.96 4.04 0.53
N PRO A 76 1.71 4.30 1.62
CA PRO A 76 1.67 5.60 2.30
C PRO A 76 2.27 6.73 1.46
N LEU A 77 3.24 6.41 0.59
CA LEU A 77 3.89 7.40 -0.28
C LEU A 77 2.94 7.97 -1.33
N THR A 78 2.06 7.14 -1.87
CA THR A 78 1.12 7.54 -2.94
C THR A 78 -0.25 7.93 -2.39
N ALA A 79 -0.67 7.35 -1.26
CA ALA A 79 -1.96 7.66 -0.63
C ALA A 79 -1.94 8.95 0.20
N CYS A 80 -0.76 9.41 0.64
CA CYS A 80 -0.60 10.63 1.42
C CYS A 80 -0.04 11.76 0.56
N SER A 81 -0.73 12.91 0.44
CA SER A 81 -0.25 14.08 -0.32
C SER A 81 1.11 14.60 0.17
N LYS A 82 1.50 14.29 1.40
CA LYS A 82 2.80 14.65 1.98
C LYS A 82 3.80 13.49 1.97
N SER A 83 3.44 12.33 1.40
CA SER A 83 4.26 11.12 1.37
C SER A 83 4.82 10.71 2.73
N LEU A 84 4.05 10.88 3.80
CA LEU A 84 4.48 10.55 5.17
C LEU A 84 4.49 9.03 5.37
N LEU A 85 5.60 8.50 5.93
CA LEU A 85 5.79 7.06 6.15
C LEU A 85 5.36 6.58 7.54
N ASN A 86 5.36 7.43 8.53
CA ASN A 86 5.26 7.05 9.95
C ASN A 86 3.99 7.56 10.65
N GLY A 87 2.92 7.71 9.93
CA GLY A 87 1.65 8.15 10.50
C GLY A 87 1.12 9.45 9.90
N GLN A 88 -0.05 9.84 10.36
CA GLN A 88 -0.73 11.02 9.84
C GLN A 88 -0.09 12.34 10.39
N CYS A 89 -0.25 13.41 9.61
CA CYS A 89 0.27 14.73 9.97
C CYS A 89 -0.55 15.45 11.08
N GLY A 90 -1.70 14.89 11.48
CA GLY A 90 -2.62 15.52 12.42
C GLY A 90 -3.52 16.62 11.83
N GLY A 91 -3.36 16.94 10.54
CA GLY A 91 -4.15 17.99 9.87
C GLY A 91 -5.44 17.48 9.20
N ALA A 92 -5.65 16.18 9.17
CA ALA A 92 -6.87 15.60 8.61
C ALA A 92 -8.11 16.04 9.38
N LYS A 93 -9.19 16.38 8.65
CA LYS A 93 -10.47 16.77 9.24
C LYS A 93 -11.60 15.94 8.64
N LYS A 94 -12.34 15.23 9.48
CA LYS A 94 -13.47 14.38 9.08
C LYS A 94 -13.10 13.39 7.96
N GLY A 95 -11.93 12.78 8.03
CA GLY A 95 -11.45 11.82 7.04
C GLY A 95 -10.82 12.43 5.79
N LYS A 96 -10.77 13.74 5.67
CA LYS A 96 -10.25 14.47 4.51
C LYS A 96 -8.84 14.98 4.75
N CYS A 97 -8.04 15.02 3.68
CA CYS A 97 -6.67 15.52 3.70
C CYS A 97 -6.66 17.04 3.92
N GLU A 98 -5.71 17.57 4.70
CA GLU A 98 -5.56 19.01 4.89
C GLU A 98 -5.02 19.72 3.65
N VAL A 99 -4.30 19.01 2.79
CA VAL A 99 -3.72 19.55 1.54
C VAL A 99 -4.75 19.61 0.43
N ASP A 100 -5.61 18.59 0.36
CA ASP A 100 -6.67 18.47 -0.63
C ASP A 100 -7.97 18.03 0.07
N PRO A 101 -8.91 18.95 0.28
CA PRO A 101 -10.18 18.67 0.97
C PRO A 101 -11.10 17.69 0.23
N ASP A 102 -10.88 17.46 -1.06
CA ASP A 102 -11.66 16.51 -1.85
C ASP A 102 -11.09 15.09 -1.72
N MET A 103 -9.82 14.98 -1.36
CA MET A 103 -9.12 13.72 -1.17
C MET A 103 -9.34 13.15 0.24
N GLU A 104 -9.54 11.83 0.32
CA GLU A 104 -9.53 11.13 1.60
C GLU A 104 -8.11 11.04 2.19
N CYS A 105 -7.98 11.17 3.51
CA CYS A 105 -6.68 11.05 4.17
C CYS A 105 -6.12 9.62 4.03
N GLY A 106 -4.96 9.48 3.40
CA GLY A 106 -4.32 8.18 3.17
C GLY A 106 -4.03 7.42 4.46
N TRP A 107 -3.63 8.11 5.53
CA TRP A 107 -3.36 7.48 6.83
C TRP A 107 -4.62 7.07 7.60
N GLU A 108 -5.74 7.76 7.44
CA GLU A 108 -7.02 7.27 7.98
C GLU A 108 -7.52 6.05 7.21
N ARG A 109 -7.30 5.98 5.89
CA ARG A 109 -7.55 4.76 5.09
C ARG A 109 -6.72 3.59 5.60
N ILE A 110 -5.41 3.81 5.83
CA ILE A 110 -4.49 2.80 6.38
C ILE A 110 -4.97 2.32 7.74
N HIS A 111 -5.32 3.22 8.65
CA HIS A 111 -5.82 2.86 9.98
C HIS A 111 -7.06 1.96 9.90
N ARG A 112 -8.09 2.39 9.16
CA ARG A 112 -9.31 1.60 8.97
C ARG A 112 -9.04 0.23 8.34
N ARG A 113 -8.10 0.18 7.39
CA ARG A 113 -7.69 -1.07 6.75
C ARG A 113 -7.03 -2.01 7.76
N LEU A 114 -6.09 -1.52 8.55
CA LEU A 114 -5.40 -2.31 9.58
C LEU A 114 -6.38 -2.79 10.69
N GLU A 115 -7.34 -1.96 11.05
CA GLU A 115 -8.41 -2.34 11.97
C GLU A 115 -9.25 -3.50 11.41
N LYS A 116 -9.71 -3.42 10.15
CA LYS A 116 -10.48 -4.48 9.50
C LYS A 116 -9.75 -5.84 9.46
N ILE A 117 -8.44 -5.83 9.23
CA ILE A 117 -7.63 -7.07 9.16
C ILE A 117 -6.98 -7.46 10.50
N GLY A 118 -7.35 -6.79 11.61
CA GLY A 118 -6.83 -7.07 12.94
C GLY A 118 -5.34 -6.80 13.14
N ARG A 119 -4.76 -5.82 12.41
CA ARG A 119 -3.33 -5.55 12.39
C ARG A 119 -2.94 -4.13 12.83
N LEU A 120 -3.68 -3.53 13.77
CA LEU A 120 -3.30 -2.24 14.38
C LEU A 120 -1.96 -2.28 15.12
N ASP A 121 -1.47 -3.48 15.47
CA ASP A 121 -0.12 -3.70 16.00
C ASP A 121 0.98 -3.18 15.06
N ALA A 122 0.76 -3.21 13.76
CA ALA A 122 1.70 -2.70 12.76
C ALA A 122 1.99 -1.20 12.93
N LEU A 123 1.07 -0.42 13.47
CA LEU A 123 1.27 1.01 13.75
C LEU A 123 2.21 1.28 14.94
N LYS A 124 2.54 0.24 15.73
CA LYS A 124 3.47 0.30 16.86
C LYS A 124 4.91 -0.04 16.44
N CYS A 125 5.15 -0.34 15.18
CA CYS A 125 6.47 -0.62 14.66
C CYS A 125 7.41 0.58 14.86
N PRO A 126 8.74 0.33 14.98
CA PRO A 126 9.73 1.40 15.01
C PRO A 126 9.59 2.34 13.80
N ILE A 127 10.02 3.58 13.97
CA ILE A 127 10.02 4.58 12.90
C ILE A 127 10.77 4.03 11.69
N GLN A 128 10.12 4.06 10.53
CA GLN A 128 10.72 3.67 9.26
C GLN A 128 11.54 4.84 8.71
N ILE A 129 12.81 4.60 8.48
CA ILE A 129 13.72 5.56 7.85
C ILE A 129 14.04 5.02 6.46
N ARG A 130 13.61 5.73 5.42
CA ARG A 130 13.90 5.34 4.06
C ARG A 130 15.34 5.71 3.67
N ASN A 131 16.05 4.78 3.06
CA ASN A 131 17.34 5.03 2.46
C ASN A 131 17.17 5.48 1.00
N TYR A 132 17.34 6.78 0.74
CA TYR A 132 17.27 7.34 -0.61
C TYR A 132 18.56 7.13 -1.44
N ALA A 133 19.65 6.64 -0.83
CA ALA A 133 20.92 6.41 -1.53
C ALA A 133 20.90 5.14 -2.40
N THR A 134 19.95 4.24 -2.21
CA THR A 134 19.83 3.01 -3.02
C THR A 134 19.45 3.28 -4.47
N ASP A 135 18.87 4.44 -4.79
CA ASP A 135 18.48 4.81 -6.14
C ASP A 135 19.69 5.07 -7.06
N ASP A 136 20.85 5.45 -6.49
CA ASP A 136 22.09 5.78 -7.23
C ASP A 136 23.01 4.56 -7.44
N GLU A 137 22.92 3.52 -6.63
CA GLU A 137 23.82 2.36 -6.69
C GLU A 137 23.41 1.31 -7.72
N VAL A 138 22.14 1.24 -8.09
CA VAL A 138 21.61 0.24 -9.04
C VAL A 138 21.60 0.76 -10.48
N SER A 139 21.91 2.03 -10.70
CA SER A 139 22.05 2.65 -12.04
C SER A 139 23.50 2.57 -12.58
N LYS A 140 24.42 1.92 -11.89
CA LYS A 140 25.77 1.59 -12.32
C LYS A 140 25.86 0.11 -12.64
#